data_10b3dc8e5d76c06584677a578d1b009f
#
_entry.id   10b3dc8e5d76c06584677a578d1b009f
#
_cell.length_a   1.000
_cell.length_b   1.000
_cell.length_c   1.000
_cell.angle_alpha   90.00
_cell.angle_beta   90.00
_cell.angle_gamma   90.00
#
_symmetry.space_group_name_H-M   'P 1'
#
loop_
_entity.id
_entity.type
_entity.pdbx_description
1 polymer ?
#
loop_
_entity_poly.entity_id
_entity_poly.type
_entity_poly.pdbx_seq_one_letter_code
_entity_poly.pdbx_strand_id
1 'polypeptide(L)'
;NLIKKKIANIDEPLILELGVKEGRSTRMFLEICDKNNGNLISIDILDYSKVSNNPRWKFIHSSDDNFDYINGIIEKKFDVLFIDSLHEPYHVKKVFYNYFNFVKINGLIFIDDLIWLPYVKGEYRDNEFVETTNRLTFNKILEIYNANKNNFTLDINFSGSGLAIIKKINTNLNQEKKISNRLFSFKNILKSLYKPDPKN
;
A
#
# COMPACT_ATOMS: atom_id res chain seq x y z
N ASN A 1 -12.03 11.25 -3.01
CA ASN A 1 -10.92 10.31 -2.89
C ASN A 1 -10.15 10.57 -1.59
N LEU A 2 -9.92 9.52 -0.78
CA LEU A 2 -9.28 9.62 0.52
C LEU A 2 -7.79 10.02 0.40
N ILE A 3 -7.08 9.44 -0.58
CA ILE A 3 -5.66 9.77 -0.85
C ILE A 3 -5.53 11.27 -1.12
N LYS A 4 -6.35 11.81 -2.05
CA LYS A 4 -6.34 13.24 -2.39
C LYS A 4 -6.51 14.13 -1.14
N LYS A 5 -7.43 13.76 -0.23
CA LYS A 5 -7.65 14.51 1.03
C LYS A 5 -6.42 14.47 1.96
N LYS A 6 -5.74 13.33 2.04
CA LYS A 6 -4.58 13.13 2.94
C LYS A 6 -3.33 13.91 2.49
N ILE A 7 -3.16 14.12 1.17
CA ILE A 7 -1.96 14.75 0.61
C ILE A 7 -2.18 16.16 0.05
N ALA A 8 -3.42 16.65 0.08
CA ALA A 8 -3.80 17.95 -0.52
C ALA A 8 -3.03 19.17 0.01
N ASN A 9 -2.52 19.09 1.24
CA ASN A 9 -1.83 20.19 1.93
C ASN A 9 -0.32 19.97 2.03
N ILE A 10 0.25 19.00 1.32
CA ILE A 10 1.70 18.83 1.23
C ILE A 10 2.21 19.85 0.22
N ASP A 11 3.10 20.73 0.66
CA ASP A 11 3.74 21.72 -0.20
C ASP A 11 4.87 21.07 -1.00
N GLU A 12 4.97 21.39 -2.28
CA GLU A 12 5.94 20.82 -3.24
C GLU A 12 6.12 19.29 -3.11
N PRO A 13 5.02 18.48 -3.13
CA PRO A 13 5.12 17.06 -2.88
C PRO A 13 5.94 16.35 -3.95
N LEU A 14 6.88 15.51 -3.53
CA LEU A 14 7.49 14.52 -4.38
C LEU A 14 6.79 13.16 -4.17
N ILE A 15 6.12 12.67 -5.21
CA ILE A 15 5.30 11.46 -5.15
C ILE A 15 5.98 10.37 -5.98
N LEU A 16 6.06 9.15 -5.44
CA LEU A 16 6.42 7.93 -6.17
C LEU A 16 5.18 7.05 -6.31
N GLU A 17 4.83 6.69 -7.54
CA GLU A 17 3.77 5.78 -7.90
C GLU A 17 4.35 4.50 -8.50
N LEU A 18 3.97 3.35 -7.96
CA LEU A 18 4.30 2.03 -8.50
C LEU A 18 3.02 1.40 -9.08
N GLY A 19 2.99 1.23 -10.40
CA GLY A 19 1.81 0.87 -11.17
C GLY A 19 1.08 2.10 -11.74
N VAL A 20 0.95 2.16 -13.06
CA VAL A 20 0.32 3.28 -13.80
C VAL A 20 -0.96 2.84 -14.50
N LYS A 21 -0.88 1.73 -15.24
CA LYS A 21 -2.00 1.18 -16.02
C LYS A 21 -2.66 2.29 -16.87
N GLU A 22 -3.96 2.52 -16.67
CA GLU A 22 -4.74 3.54 -17.40
C GLU A 22 -4.49 4.98 -16.90
N GLY A 23 -3.64 5.17 -15.89
CA GLY A 23 -3.24 6.47 -15.34
C GLY A 23 -4.34 7.18 -14.53
N ARG A 24 -5.23 6.46 -13.86
CA ARG A 24 -6.26 7.07 -13.00
C ARG A 24 -5.65 7.75 -11.79
N SER A 25 -4.78 7.03 -11.08
CA SER A 25 -4.01 7.54 -9.94
C SER A 25 -2.99 8.59 -10.40
N THR A 26 -2.28 8.34 -11.50
CA THR A 26 -1.34 9.28 -12.12
C THR A 26 -1.96 10.65 -12.35
N ARG A 27 -3.13 10.72 -13.01
CA ARG A 27 -3.83 11.99 -13.24
C ARG A 27 -4.24 12.67 -11.94
N MET A 28 -4.73 11.92 -10.96
CA MET A 28 -5.07 12.47 -9.63
C MET A 28 -3.85 13.06 -8.93
N PHE A 29 -2.71 12.39 -8.98
CA PHE A 29 -1.47 12.90 -8.39
C PHE A 29 -0.95 14.13 -9.12
N LEU A 30 -1.05 14.16 -10.45
CA LEU A 30 -0.64 15.32 -11.25
C LEU A 30 -1.49 16.57 -10.95
N GLU A 31 -2.81 16.41 -10.74
CA GLU A 31 -3.64 17.52 -10.28
C GLU A 31 -3.15 18.14 -8.96
N ILE A 32 -2.63 17.31 -8.05
CA ILE A 32 -2.07 17.77 -6.78
C ILE A 32 -0.71 18.43 -7.00
N CYS A 33 0.15 17.82 -7.82
CA CYS A 33 1.45 18.37 -8.18
C CYS A 33 1.32 19.72 -8.86
N ASP A 34 0.36 19.90 -9.78
CA ASP A 34 0.10 21.18 -10.45
C ASP A 34 -0.34 22.26 -9.46
N LYS A 35 -1.22 21.89 -8.52
CA LYS A 35 -1.73 22.82 -7.50
C LYS A 35 -0.67 23.23 -6.49
N ASN A 36 0.19 22.30 -6.08
CA ASN A 36 1.12 22.45 -4.95
C ASN A 36 2.60 22.54 -5.39
N ASN A 37 2.89 22.76 -6.66
CA ASN A 37 4.25 22.80 -7.24
C ASN A 37 5.07 21.51 -7.02
N GLY A 38 4.39 20.35 -6.89
CA GLY A 38 5.04 19.06 -6.68
C GLY A 38 5.53 18.39 -7.97
N ASN A 39 6.05 17.17 -7.83
CA ASN A 39 6.44 16.31 -8.94
C ASN A 39 6.02 14.86 -8.69
N LEU A 40 5.74 14.15 -9.77
CA LEU A 40 5.36 12.75 -9.76
C LEU A 40 6.40 11.93 -10.52
N ILE A 41 6.86 10.85 -9.92
CA ILE A 41 7.61 9.78 -10.60
C ILE A 41 6.72 8.54 -10.58
N SER A 42 6.50 7.94 -11.75
CA SER A 42 5.73 6.70 -11.87
C SER A 42 6.56 5.62 -12.52
N ILE A 43 6.45 4.40 -11.99
CA ILE A 43 7.16 3.21 -12.47
C ILE A 43 6.12 2.18 -12.89
N ASP A 44 6.28 1.62 -14.08
CA ASP A 44 5.48 0.48 -14.54
C ASP A 44 6.31 -0.42 -15.46
N ILE A 45 6.02 -1.72 -15.40
CA ILE A 45 6.64 -2.75 -16.23
C ILE A 45 6.21 -2.66 -17.69
N LEU A 46 5.06 -2.04 -17.97
CA LEU A 46 4.58 -1.76 -19.31
C LEU A 46 4.83 -0.29 -19.67
N ASP A 47 5.00 0.00 -20.95
CA ASP A 47 5.20 1.38 -21.40
C ASP A 47 3.89 2.18 -21.42
N TYR A 48 3.70 2.97 -20.37
CA TYR A 48 2.62 3.93 -20.23
C TYR A 48 3.07 5.40 -20.37
N SER A 49 4.22 5.64 -20.98
CA SER A 49 4.80 6.99 -21.17
C SER A 49 3.86 8.00 -21.84
N LYS A 50 2.85 7.50 -22.57
CA LYS A 50 1.84 8.33 -23.27
C LYS A 50 0.62 8.71 -22.40
N VAL A 51 0.54 8.28 -21.15
CA VAL A 51 -0.59 8.57 -20.25
C VAL A 51 -0.72 10.06 -19.95
N SER A 52 0.40 10.78 -19.89
CA SER A 52 0.42 12.22 -19.68
C SER A 52 1.62 12.89 -20.35
N ASN A 53 1.45 14.16 -20.75
CA ASN A 53 2.53 15.04 -21.19
C ASN A 53 2.83 16.15 -20.15
N ASN A 54 2.38 15.97 -18.91
CA ASN A 54 2.58 16.96 -17.87
C ASN A 54 4.10 17.08 -17.54
N PRO A 55 4.70 18.28 -17.55
CA PRO A 55 6.13 18.48 -17.30
C PRO A 55 6.57 18.11 -15.88
N ARG A 56 5.61 17.96 -14.95
CA ARG A 56 5.86 17.52 -13.57
C ARG A 56 5.88 16.00 -13.43
N TRP A 57 5.67 15.26 -14.51
CA TRP A 57 5.67 13.80 -14.54
C TRP A 57 6.93 13.23 -15.16
N LYS A 58 7.56 12.32 -14.41
CA LYS A 58 8.64 11.47 -14.93
C LYS A 58 8.15 10.02 -14.93
N PHE A 59 8.02 9.41 -16.11
CA PHE A 59 7.73 7.98 -16.24
C PHE A 59 9.03 7.18 -16.36
N ILE A 60 9.09 6.04 -15.67
CA ILE A 60 10.19 5.09 -15.71
C ILE A 60 9.62 3.74 -16.16
N HIS A 61 9.99 3.29 -17.36
CA HIS A 61 9.63 1.98 -17.87
C HIS A 61 10.56 0.93 -17.27
N SER A 62 10.13 0.29 -16.20
CA SER A 62 10.88 -0.74 -15.48
C SER A 62 9.96 -1.53 -14.57
N SER A 63 10.35 -2.75 -14.19
CA SER A 63 9.75 -3.40 -13.03
C SER A 63 10.10 -2.63 -11.76
N ASP A 64 9.13 -2.45 -10.86
CA ASP A 64 9.28 -1.74 -9.59
C ASP A 64 10.20 -2.47 -8.59
N ASP A 65 10.50 -3.73 -8.83
CA ASP A 65 11.46 -4.53 -8.07
C ASP A 65 12.86 -4.63 -8.70
N ASN A 66 13.10 -3.89 -9.78
CA ASN A 66 14.44 -3.68 -10.32
C ASN A 66 15.21 -2.62 -9.49
N PHE A 67 15.48 -2.97 -8.24
CA PHE A 67 15.95 -2.03 -7.21
C PHE A 67 17.28 -1.37 -7.56
N ASP A 68 18.23 -2.13 -8.13
CA ASP A 68 19.56 -1.60 -8.47
C ASP A 68 19.45 -0.44 -9.46
N TYR A 69 18.62 -0.62 -10.50
CA TYR A 69 18.36 0.41 -11.48
C TYR A 69 17.61 1.61 -10.89
N ILE A 70 16.53 1.36 -10.17
CA ILE A 70 15.66 2.42 -9.64
C ILE A 70 16.36 3.21 -8.53
N ASN A 71 17.06 2.54 -7.63
CA ASN A 71 17.80 3.19 -6.55
C ASN A 71 18.93 4.07 -7.09
N GLY A 72 19.49 3.73 -8.25
CA GLY A 72 20.45 4.58 -8.95
C GLY A 72 19.86 5.86 -9.56
N ILE A 73 18.53 5.93 -9.73
CA ILE A 73 17.82 7.09 -10.32
C ILE A 73 17.15 7.95 -9.25
N ILE A 74 16.83 7.37 -8.10
CA ILE A 74 16.17 8.09 -6.98
C ILE A 74 17.22 8.89 -6.21
N GLU A 75 17.18 10.21 -6.41
CA GLU A 75 18.11 11.14 -5.74
C GLU A 75 17.54 11.73 -4.45
N LYS A 76 16.22 11.77 -4.31
CA LYS A 76 15.51 12.47 -3.22
C LYS A 76 14.52 11.55 -2.51
N LYS A 77 14.23 11.88 -1.26
CA LYS A 77 13.18 11.20 -0.50
C LYS A 77 11.79 11.72 -0.88
N PHE A 78 10.83 10.80 -0.92
CA PHE A 78 9.45 11.07 -1.27
C PHE A 78 8.61 11.50 -0.06
N ASP A 79 7.66 12.39 -0.30
CA ASP A 79 6.59 12.72 0.64
C ASP A 79 5.50 11.64 0.62
N VAL A 80 5.28 11.05 -0.55
CA VAL A 80 4.25 10.04 -0.77
C VAL A 80 4.81 8.88 -1.61
N LEU A 81 4.54 7.66 -1.16
CA LEU A 81 4.71 6.42 -1.93
C LEU A 81 3.33 5.79 -2.12
N PHE A 82 2.96 5.48 -3.37
CA PHE A 82 1.76 4.74 -3.71
C PHE A 82 2.13 3.41 -4.37
N ILE A 83 1.68 2.30 -3.77
CA ILE A 83 1.93 0.93 -4.23
C ILE A 83 0.61 0.38 -4.78
N ASP A 84 0.52 0.28 -6.09
CA ASP A 84 -0.63 -0.21 -6.87
C ASP A 84 -0.16 -1.04 -8.08
N SER A 85 0.89 -1.83 -7.88
CA SER A 85 1.49 -2.68 -8.90
C SER A 85 1.03 -4.14 -8.75
N LEU A 86 1.93 -5.08 -8.48
CA LEU A 86 1.59 -6.47 -8.25
C LEU A 86 1.15 -6.70 -6.80
N HIS A 87 -0.14 -7.07 -6.58
CA HIS A 87 -0.75 -7.20 -5.25
C HIS A 87 -0.43 -8.52 -4.51
N GLU A 88 0.62 -9.21 -4.89
CA GLU A 88 1.06 -10.43 -4.20
C GLU A 88 1.79 -10.11 -2.88
N PRO A 89 1.58 -10.89 -1.80
CA PRO A 89 2.08 -10.57 -0.46
C PRO A 89 3.61 -10.46 -0.39
N TYR A 90 4.33 -11.30 -1.13
CA TYR A 90 5.80 -11.26 -1.15
C TYR A 90 6.35 -10.10 -1.97
N HIS A 91 5.67 -9.76 -3.08
CA HIS A 91 6.03 -8.61 -3.89
C HIS A 91 5.81 -7.31 -3.09
N VAL A 92 4.63 -7.10 -2.53
CA VAL A 92 4.31 -5.94 -1.69
C VAL A 92 5.29 -5.81 -0.52
N LYS A 93 5.63 -6.90 0.17
CA LYS A 93 6.68 -6.90 1.19
C LYS A 93 8.01 -6.39 0.62
N LYS A 94 8.47 -6.96 -0.49
CA LYS A 94 9.77 -6.66 -1.11
C LYS A 94 9.88 -5.18 -1.48
N VAL A 95 8.86 -4.64 -2.17
CA VAL A 95 8.78 -3.22 -2.56
C VAL A 95 8.68 -2.32 -1.32
N PHE A 96 7.86 -2.68 -0.34
CA PHE A 96 7.69 -1.91 0.89
C PHE A 96 9.03 -1.73 1.63
N TYR A 97 9.78 -2.83 1.86
CA TYR A 97 11.07 -2.76 2.57
C TYR A 97 12.11 -1.96 1.80
N ASN A 98 12.17 -2.08 0.47
CA ASN A 98 13.11 -1.33 -0.35
C ASN A 98 12.79 0.17 -0.32
N TYR A 99 11.55 0.55 -0.62
CA TYR A 99 11.18 1.96 -0.78
C TYR A 99 10.93 2.70 0.53
N PHE A 100 10.73 2.00 1.65
CA PHE A 100 10.51 2.64 2.95
C PHE A 100 11.61 3.65 3.30
N ASN A 101 12.87 3.34 3.00
CA ASN A 101 13.99 4.23 3.29
C ASN A 101 13.98 5.52 2.45
N PHE A 102 13.36 5.49 1.28
CA PHE A 102 13.19 6.63 0.40
C PHE A 102 11.98 7.51 0.75
N VAL A 103 11.14 7.11 1.69
CA VAL A 103 10.06 7.95 2.19
C VAL A 103 10.59 8.82 3.32
N LYS A 104 10.21 10.11 3.33
CA LYS A 104 10.54 11.06 4.40
C LYS A 104 9.94 10.64 5.75
N ILE A 105 10.51 11.10 6.86
CA ILE A 105 9.81 11.06 8.15
C ILE A 105 8.53 11.90 8.04
N ASN A 106 7.44 11.44 8.60
CA ASN A 106 6.07 11.92 8.43
C ASN A 106 5.48 11.75 7.02
N GLY A 107 6.24 11.20 6.05
CA GLY A 107 5.72 10.85 4.73
C GLY A 107 4.70 9.72 4.80
N LEU A 108 3.89 9.62 3.75
CA LEU A 108 2.77 8.68 3.65
C LEU A 108 3.08 7.58 2.64
N ILE A 109 2.69 6.36 2.99
CA ILE A 109 2.72 5.21 2.09
C ILE A 109 1.29 4.70 1.97
N PHE A 110 0.81 4.53 0.75
CA PHE A 110 -0.48 3.94 0.43
C PHE A 110 -0.26 2.61 -0.28
N ILE A 111 -1.03 1.58 0.11
CA ILE A 111 -1.03 0.28 -0.56
C ILE A 111 -2.48 -0.04 -0.91
N ASP A 112 -2.78 -0.17 -2.21
CA ASP A 112 -4.13 -0.42 -2.72
C ASP A 112 -4.47 -1.93 -2.78
N ASP A 113 -5.71 -2.25 -3.16
CA ASP A 113 -6.25 -3.59 -3.40
C ASP A 113 -6.13 -4.56 -2.20
N LEU A 114 -6.60 -4.10 -1.02
CA LEU A 114 -6.56 -4.89 0.21
C LEU A 114 -7.91 -5.44 0.66
N ILE A 115 -8.99 -5.23 -0.12
CA ILE A 115 -10.32 -5.67 0.30
C ILE A 115 -10.50 -7.18 0.10
N TRP A 116 -10.93 -7.85 1.15
CA TRP A 116 -11.27 -9.28 1.17
C TRP A 116 -12.47 -9.58 2.07
N LEU A 117 -13.09 -8.53 2.62
CA LEU A 117 -14.23 -8.67 3.53
C LEU A 117 -15.48 -9.16 2.79
N PRO A 118 -16.39 -9.85 3.49
CA PRO A 118 -17.71 -10.21 2.94
C PRO A 118 -18.45 -9.00 2.39
N TYR A 119 -19.25 -9.18 1.38
CA TYR A 119 -19.99 -8.15 0.67
C TYR A 119 -21.50 -8.45 0.68
N VAL A 120 -22.30 -7.44 0.36
CA VAL A 120 -23.75 -7.58 0.28
C VAL A 120 -24.12 -8.40 -0.97
N LYS A 121 -25.06 -9.33 -0.83
CA LYS A 121 -25.52 -10.17 -1.97
C LYS A 121 -25.99 -9.28 -3.11
N GLY A 122 -25.49 -9.56 -4.31
CA GLY A 122 -25.81 -8.83 -5.54
C GLY A 122 -24.84 -7.69 -5.89
N GLU A 123 -23.92 -7.32 -5.00
CA GLU A 123 -22.82 -6.43 -5.35
C GLU A 123 -21.73 -7.20 -6.11
N TYR A 124 -21.12 -6.54 -7.10
CA TYR A 124 -19.99 -7.11 -7.83
C TYR A 124 -18.76 -7.19 -6.93
N ARG A 125 -18.10 -8.32 -7.00
CA ARG A 125 -16.82 -8.56 -6.31
C ARG A 125 -15.87 -9.30 -7.23
N ASP A 126 -14.59 -9.23 -6.86
CA ASP A 126 -13.56 -10.01 -7.51
C ASP A 126 -13.75 -11.52 -7.28
N ASN A 127 -13.03 -12.31 -8.05
CA ASN A 127 -13.06 -13.75 -7.90
C ASN A 127 -12.32 -14.21 -6.63
N GLU A 128 -12.52 -15.47 -6.24
CA GLU A 128 -11.93 -16.08 -5.03
C GLU A 128 -10.39 -15.99 -4.99
N PHE A 129 -9.73 -16.04 -6.14
CA PHE A 129 -8.28 -15.91 -6.23
C PHE A 129 -7.83 -14.52 -5.78
N VAL A 130 -8.47 -13.45 -6.29
CA VAL A 130 -8.17 -12.06 -5.93
C VAL A 130 -8.46 -11.83 -4.45
N GLU A 131 -9.60 -12.27 -3.92
CA GLU A 131 -9.92 -12.14 -2.50
C GLU A 131 -8.91 -12.86 -1.60
N THR A 132 -8.46 -14.05 -2.01
CA THR A 132 -7.43 -14.80 -1.28
C THR A 132 -6.10 -14.07 -1.31
N THR A 133 -5.69 -13.55 -2.45
CA THR A 133 -4.45 -12.78 -2.59
C THR A 133 -4.49 -11.50 -1.75
N ASN A 134 -5.60 -10.74 -1.81
CA ASN A 134 -5.78 -9.53 -1.02
C ASN A 134 -5.73 -9.82 0.49
N ARG A 135 -6.35 -10.92 0.94
CA ARG A 135 -6.28 -11.37 2.34
C ARG A 135 -4.85 -11.71 2.77
N LEU A 136 -4.10 -12.40 1.92
CA LEU A 136 -2.71 -12.76 2.22
C LEU A 136 -1.83 -11.52 2.26
N THR A 137 -2.04 -10.56 1.35
CA THR A 137 -1.32 -9.28 1.33
C THR A 137 -1.66 -8.44 2.55
N PHE A 138 -2.94 -8.35 2.92
CA PHE A 138 -3.36 -7.71 4.17
C PHE A 138 -2.66 -8.33 5.39
N ASN A 139 -2.63 -9.66 5.50
CA ASN A 139 -1.95 -10.36 6.58
C ASN A 139 -0.45 -10.06 6.58
N LYS A 140 0.19 -9.99 5.41
CA LYS A 140 1.61 -9.63 5.28
C LYS A 140 1.88 -8.21 5.78
N ILE A 141 1.02 -7.26 5.47
CA ILE A 141 1.13 -5.88 6.00
C ILE A 141 0.99 -5.88 7.54
N LEU A 142 0.07 -6.68 8.10
CA LEU A 142 -0.05 -6.83 9.56
C LEU A 142 1.19 -7.47 10.20
N GLU A 143 1.84 -8.44 9.54
CA GLU A 143 3.10 -9.04 9.99
C GLU A 143 4.21 -7.99 10.07
N ILE A 144 4.33 -7.16 9.04
CA ILE A 144 5.29 -6.03 8.99
C ILE A 144 4.96 -5.01 10.09
N TYR A 145 3.70 -4.60 10.22
CA TYR A 145 3.26 -3.63 11.22
C TYR A 145 3.52 -4.11 12.65
N ASN A 146 3.21 -5.38 12.97
CA ASN A 146 3.42 -5.93 14.31
C ASN A 146 4.89 -5.94 14.74
N ALA A 147 5.82 -6.02 13.80
CA ALA A 147 7.24 -5.89 14.08
C ALA A 147 7.72 -4.44 14.19
N ASN A 148 6.92 -3.47 13.71
CA ASN A 148 7.33 -2.09 13.44
C ASN A 148 6.41 -1.00 14.00
N LYS A 149 5.64 -1.29 15.05
CA LYS A 149 4.64 -0.36 15.64
C LYS A 149 5.21 1.00 16.08
N ASN A 150 6.50 1.05 16.38
CA ASN A 150 7.19 2.29 16.76
C ASN A 150 7.80 3.03 15.56
N ASN A 151 7.76 2.42 14.37
CA ASN A 151 8.42 2.94 13.18
C ASN A 151 7.44 3.58 12.19
N PHE A 152 6.15 3.19 12.26
CA PHE A 152 5.07 3.77 11.48
C PHE A 152 3.70 3.49 12.11
N THR A 153 2.70 4.31 11.78
CA THR A 153 1.28 4.01 12.04
C THR A 153 0.68 3.27 10.86
N LEU A 154 -0.40 2.54 11.09
CA LEU A 154 -1.17 1.85 10.06
C LEU A 154 -2.66 2.09 10.28
N ASP A 155 -3.31 2.73 9.31
CA ASP A 155 -4.75 2.82 9.18
C ASP A 155 -5.21 1.97 7.99
N ILE A 156 -6.36 1.31 8.11
CA ILE A 156 -6.95 0.54 7.01
C ILE A 156 -8.32 1.13 6.68
N ASN A 157 -8.52 1.44 5.41
CA ASN A 157 -9.81 1.82 4.88
C ASN A 157 -10.34 0.70 3.99
N PHE A 158 -11.51 0.16 4.31
CA PHE A 158 -12.13 -0.94 3.58
C PHE A 158 -13.15 -0.50 2.53
N SER A 159 -13.24 0.79 2.23
CA SER A 159 -14.09 1.26 1.12
C SER A 159 -13.37 1.10 -0.22
N GLY A 160 -14.13 0.82 -1.27
CA GLY A 160 -13.59 0.56 -2.62
C GLY A 160 -12.76 -0.72 -2.67
N SER A 161 -11.57 -0.65 -3.24
CA SER A 161 -10.61 -1.77 -3.34
C SER A 161 -9.90 -2.10 -2.02
N GLY A 162 -10.06 -1.29 -0.99
CA GLY A 162 -9.32 -1.42 0.27
C GLY A 162 -7.94 -0.78 0.22
N LEU A 163 -7.63 0.08 1.20
CA LEU A 163 -6.42 0.89 1.21
C LEU A 163 -5.73 0.85 2.57
N ALA A 164 -4.46 0.45 2.61
CA ALA A 164 -3.62 0.72 3.77
C ALA A 164 -3.02 2.13 3.66
N ILE A 165 -3.00 2.84 4.78
CA ILE A 165 -2.43 4.17 4.92
C ILE A 165 -1.40 4.11 6.04
N ILE A 166 -0.15 4.30 5.68
CA ILE A 166 0.99 4.19 6.57
C ILE A 166 1.65 5.55 6.68
N LYS A 167 1.85 6.03 7.90
CA LYS A 167 2.63 7.23 8.16
C LYS A 167 3.95 6.82 8.80
N LYS A 168 5.05 7.16 8.14
CA LYS A 168 6.41 6.88 8.64
C LYS A 168 6.74 7.74 9.84
N ILE A 169 7.21 7.11 10.93
CA ILE A 169 7.64 7.78 12.17
C ILE A 169 9.16 7.71 12.32
N ASN A 170 9.77 6.57 11.97
CA ASN A 170 11.18 6.31 12.19
C ASN A 170 11.81 5.68 10.92
N THR A 171 13.14 5.68 10.85
CA THR A 171 13.88 5.15 9.69
C THR A 171 14.12 3.65 9.73
N ASN A 172 14.14 3.05 10.92
CA ASN A 172 14.48 1.63 11.09
C ASN A 172 13.28 0.75 10.77
N LEU A 173 13.53 -0.34 10.03
CA LEU A 173 12.56 -1.42 9.84
C LEU A 173 13.11 -2.73 10.38
N ASN A 174 12.33 -3.39 11.23
CA ASN A 174 12.57 -4.76 11.65
C ASN A 174 11.92 -5.73 10.66
N GLN A 175 12.48 -6.94 10.55
CA GLN A 175 11.84 -8.01 9.77
C GLN A 175 10.46 -8.34 10.35
N GLU A 176 9.54 -8.73 9.48
CA GLU A 176 8.17 -9.05 9.85
C GLU A 176 8.09 -10.17 10.90
N LYS A 177 7.04 -10.15 11.70
CA LYS A 177 6.70 -11.20 12.67
C LYS A 177 5.45 -11.93 12.20
N LYS A 178 5.54 -13.25 12.06
CA LYS A 178 4.38 -14.08 11.69
C LYS A 178 3.23 -13.84 12.65
N ILE A 179 2.05 -13.63 12.09
CA ILE A 179 0.80 -13.58 12.84
C ILE A 179 0.17 -14.97 12.88
N SER A 180 -0.55 -15.27 13.95
CA SER A 180 -1.33 -16.49 14.08
C SER A 180 -2.80 -16.17 14.21
N ASN A 181 -3.64 -17.04 13.67
CA ASN A 181 -5.08 -16.93 13.80
C ASN A 181 -5.49 -17.15 15.26
N ARG A 182 -6.37 -16.32 15.81
CA ARG A 182 -6.87 -16.46 17.19
C ARG A 182 -7.57 -17.80 17.43
N LEU A 183 -8.07 -18.45 16.38
CA LEU A 183 -8.68 -19.79 16.43
C LEU A 183 -7.71 -20.87 16.93
N PHE A 184 -6.40 -20.70 16.73
CA PHE A 184 -5.37 -21.64 17.19
C PHE A 184 -4.75 -21.27 18.53
N SER A 185 -5.22 -20.21 19.21
CA SER A 185 -4.75 -19.92 20.55
C SER A 185 -5.34 -20.93 21.54
N PHE A 186 -4.51 -21.43 22.46
CA PHE A 186 -4.92 -22.37 23.51
C PHE A 186 -6.13 -21.87 24.29
N LYS A 187 -6.21 -20.57 24.57
CA LYS A 187 -7.35 -19.90 25.20
C LYS A 187 -8.65 -20.05 24.40
N ASN A 188 -8.61 -20.01 23.07
CA ASN A 188 -9.80 -20.14 22.23
C ASN A 188 -10.23 -21.61 22.09
N ILE A 189 -9.27 -22.55 22.09
CA ILE A 189 -9.56 -23.98 22.15
C ILE A 189 -10.29 -24.30 23.47
N LEU A 190 -9.76 -23.87 24.60
CA LEU A 190 -10.43 -24.04 25.88
C LEU A 190 -11.82 -23.40 25.90
N LYS A 191 -11.98 -22.18 25.40
CA LYS A 191 -13.30 -21.53 25.31
C LYS A 191 -14.30 -22.27 24.44
N SER A 192 -13.86 -22.92 23.36
CA SER A 192 -14.76 -23.73 22.52
C SER A 192 -15.24 -25.00 23.20
N LEU A 193 -14.45 -25.54 24.13
CA LEU A 193 -14.82 -26.70 24.96
C LEU A 193 -15.78 -26.32 26.09
N TYR A 194 -15.79 -25.05 26.53
CA TYR A 194 -16.63 -24.53 27.62
C TYR A 194 -17.77 -23.62 27.14
N LYS A 195 -18.17 -23.68 25.86
CA LYS A 195 -19.39 -22.98 25.45
C LYS A 195 -20.58 -23.64 26.16
N PRO A 196 -21.31 -22.93 27.03
CA PRO A 196 -22.59 -23.43 27.52
C PRO A 196 -23.53 -23.61 26.33
N ASP A 197 -24.28 -24.69 26.33
CA ASP A 197 -25.34 -24.96 25.35
C ASP A 197 -26.26 -23.73 25.25
N PRO A 198 -26.50 -23.14 24.05
CA PRO A 198 -27.36 -21.97 23.91
C PRO A 198 -28.84 -22.21 24.26
N LYS A 199 -29.18 -23.34 24.88
CA LYS A 199 -30.55 -23.75 25.26
C LYS A 199 -30.83 -23.72 26.77
N ASN A 200 -29.98 -23.11 27.57
CA ASN A 200 -30.28 -22.85 28.98
C ASN A 200 -30.25 -21.36 29.30
#